data_55e1296d81726aee5568daebd2793e0b
#
_entry.id   55e1296d81726aee5568daebd2793e0b
#
_cell.length_a   1.000
_cell.length_b   1.000
_cell.length_c   1.000
_cell.angle_alpha   90.00
_cell.angle_beta   90.00
_cell.angle_gamma   90.00
#
_symmetry.space_group_name_H-M   'P 1'
#
loop_
_entity.id
_entity.type
_entity.pdbx_description
1 polymer ?
#
loop_
_entity_poly.entity_id
_entity_poly.type
_entity_poly.pdbx_seq_one_letter_code
_entity_poly.pdbx_strand_id
1 'polypeptide(L)'
;ETINIDQNFIFYSHSEYESSSSSPAVRLSQNILSLKSNLVGRTKELGSSFDYRYFSAGGFYWTPNTTEMKMSLFGLQENELLGFSTQLSFRAEHSLISPEVKTKFSNLEVEDVVDKQFSFISLAGSAIKEWENWQWSNTIMRTGKTPDIESLYSDGPHLGSYSYEIGNPTLTLEKTYGFESSIQYQ
;
A
#
# COMPACT_ATOMS: atom_id res chain seq x y z
N GLU A 1 -6.99 28.89 1.06
CA GLU A 1 -6.49 27.67 0.43
C GLU A 1 -4.99 27.59 0.61
N THR A 2 -4.48 26.42 0.92
CA THR A 2 -3.05 26.17 1.11
C THR A 2 -2.62 25.03 0.21
N ILE A 3 -1.50 25.20 -0.47
CA ILE A 3 -0.86 24.13 -1.24
C ILE A 3 0.26 23.56 -0.37
N ASN A 4 0.24 22.24 -0.17
CA ASN A 4 1.32 21.52 0.47
C ASN A 4 1.99 20.60 -0.56
N ILE A 5 3.30 20.51 -0.48
CA ILE A 5 4.11 19.60 -1.29
C ILE A 5 5.05 18.87 -0.34
N ASP A 6 4.92 17.54 -0.26
CA ASP A 6 5.74 16.67 0.56
C ASP A 6 6.60 15.80 -0.34
N GLN A 7 7.88 15.69 0.00
CA GLN A 7 8.82 14.81 -0.66
C GLN A 7 9.55 13.98 0.39
N ASN A 8 9.56 12.66 0.19
CA ASN A 8 10.29 11.73 1.05
C ASN A 8 11.18 10.84 0.18
N PHE A 9 12.38 10.60 0.70
CA PHE A 9 13.28 9.59 0.17
C PHE A 9 13.70 8.67 1.31
N ILE A 10 13.50 7.36 1.13
CA ILE A 10 13.82 6.34 2.12
C ILE A 10 14.75 5.33 1.46
N PHE A 11 15.88 5.08 2.13
CA PHE A 11 16.74 3.95 1.86
C PHE A 11 16.65 2.97 3.03
N TYR A 12 16.30 1.72 2.74
CA TYR A 12 16.27 0.64 3.72
C TYR A 12 17.17 -0.50 3.25
N SER A 13 17.95 -1.05 4.18
CA SER A 13 18.75 -2.25 3.94
C SER A 13 18.68 -3.16 5.17
N HIS A 14 18.45 -4.43 4.94
CA HIS A 14 18.40 -5.48 5.94
C HIS A 14 19.25 -6.67 5.48
N SER A 15 20.00 -7.27 6.40
CA SER A 15 20.82 -8.45 6.09
C SER A 15 20.71 -9.48 7.22
N GLU A 16 20.50 -10.71 6.84
CA GLU A 16 20.45 -11.87 7.76
C GLU A 16 21.66 -12.75 7.52
N TYR A 17 22.28 -13.22 8.59
CA TYR A 17 23.46 -14.06 8.57
C TYR A 17 23.20 -15.40 9.23
N GLU A 18 23.66 -16.47 8.65
CA GLU A 18 23.78 -17.72 9.36
C GLU A 18 24.95 -17.65 10.37
N SER A 19 24.81 -18.32 11.50
CA SER A 19 25.68 -18.21 12.68
C SER A 19 27.17 -18.44 12.44
N SER A 20 27.57 -18.98 11.29
CA SER A 20 28.97 -19.29 10.94
C SER A 20 29.46 -18.59 9.66
N SER A 21 28.62 -17.76 9.03
CA SER A 21 28.96 -17.13 7.72
C SER A 21 29.35 -15.68 7.85
N SER A 22 30.42 -15.27 7.15
CA SER A 22 30.81 -13.89 6.99
C SER A 22 30.03 -13.15 5.90
N SER A 23 29.27 -13.89 5.07
CA SER A 23 28.41 -13.34 4.02
C SER A 23 26.95 -13.44 4.44
N PRO A 24 26.12 -12.44 4.15
CA PRO A 24 24.70 -12.52 4.46
C PRO A 24 24.03 -13.62 3.65
N ALA A 25 23.24 -14.44 4.33
CA ALA A 25 22.39 -15.44 3.70
C ALA A 25 21.22 -14.77 2.94
N VAL A 26 20.67 -13.70 3.50
CA VAL A 26 19.65 -12.87 2.85
C VAL A 26 20.06 -11.40 2.95
N ARG A 27 19.90 -10.66 1.87
CA ARG A 27 20.01 -9.21 1.84
C ARG A 27 18.78 -8.63 1.14
N LEU A 28 18.09 -7.73 1.82
CA LEU A 28 16.98 -6.98 1.28
C LEU A 28 17.34 -5.51 1.25
N SER A 29 17.04 -4.81 0.18
CA SER A 29 17.16 -3.37 0.12
C SER A 29 15.98 -2.74 -0.61
N GLN A 30 15.61 -1.53 -0.18
CA GLN A 30 14.55 -0.76 -0.81
C GLN A 30 14.98 0.69 -0.93
N ASN A 31 14.73 1.26 -2.10
CA ASN A 31 14.79 2.69 -2.36
C ASN A 31 13.37 3.17 -2.65
N ILE A 32 12.90 4.11 -1.89
CA ILE A 32 11.53 4.65 -2.03
C ILE A 32 11.63 6.15 -2.23
N LEU A 33 11.02 6.65 -3.28
CA LEU A 33 10.78 8.08 -3.52
C LEU A 33 9.28 8.30 -3.49
N SER A 34 8.81 9.18 -2.61
CA SER A 34 7.40 9.55 -2.51
C SER A 34 7.25 11.05 -2.72
N LEU A 35 6.33 11.42 -3.58
CA LEU A 35 5.92 12.80 -3.83
C LEU A 35 4.43 12.90 -3.57
N LYS A 36 4.01 13.87 -2.77
CA LYS A 36 2.60 14.17 -2.51
C LYS A 36 2.37 15.65 -2.67
N SER A 37 1.27 16.02 -3.32
CA SER A 37 0.80 17.40 -3.43
C SER A 37 -0.68 17.46 -3.10
N ASN A 38 -1.09 18.40 -2.27
CA ASN A 38 -2.49 18.61 -1.95
C ASN A 38 -2.82 20.09 -1.81
N LEU A 39 -4.03 20.43 -2.26
CA LEU A 39 -4.69 21.71 -2.08
C LEU A 39 -5.72 21.56 -0.96
N VAL A 40 -5.51 22.27 0.13
CA VAL A 40 -6.36 22.25 1.31
C VAL A 40 -7.18 23.52 1.39
N GLY A 41 -8.49 23.40 1.34
CA GLY A 41 -9.46 24.44 1.62
C GLY A 41 -10.05 24.29 3.02
N ARG A 42 -11.07 25.10 3.32
CA ARG A 42 -11.73 25.07 4.65
C ARG A 42 -12.48 23.76 4.92
N THR A 43 -13.13 23.20 3.91
CA THR A 43 -13.99 22.00 4.01
C THR A 43 -13.67 20.95 2.96
N LYS A 44 -12.58 21.11 2.22
CA LYS A 44 -12.22 20.21 1.12
C LYS A 44 -10.71 20.07 0.99
N GLU A 45 -10.29 18.92 0.59
CA GLU A 45 -8.92 18.61 0.18
C GLU A 45 -8.96 17.88 -1.16
N LEU A 46 -8.04 18.22 -2.06
CA LEU A 46 -7.79 17.49 -3.30
C LEU A 46 -6.29 17.34 -3.46
N GLY A 47 -5.83 16.18 -3.81
CA GLY A 47 -4.41 15.96 -3.96
C GLY A 47 -4.06 14.78 -4.85
N SER A 48 -2.78 14.66 -5.11
CA SER A 48 -2.18 13.56 -5.86
C SER A 48 -0.93 13.04 -5.15
N SER A 49 -0.60 11.78 -5.36
CA SER A 49 0.68 11.23 -4.94
C SER A 49 1.29 10.37 -6.05
N PHE A 50 2.62 10.30 -6.01
CA PHE A 50 3.43 9.41 -6.82
C PHE A 50 4.42 8.74 -5.89
N ASP A 51 4.48 7.40 -5.92
CA ASP A 51 5.44 6.60 -5.18
C ASP A 51 6.21 5.73 -6.18
N TYR A 52 7.53 5.76 -6.07
CA TYR A 52 8.44 4.88 -6.77
C TYR A 52 9.19 4.05 -5.73
N ARG A 53 9.18 2.74 -5.88
CA ARG A 53 9.91 1.80 -5.04
C ARG A 53 10.73 0.86 -5.91
N TYR A 54 12.02 0.77 -5.62
CA TYR A 54 12.87 -0.30 -6.12
C TYR A 54 13.19 -1.24 -4.98
N PHE A 55 12.76 -2.49 -5.09
CA PHE A 55 13.00 -3.56 -4.16
C PHE A 55 14.05 -4.51 -4.74
N SER A 56 15.05 -4.88 -3.94
CA SER A 56 16.13 -5.78 -4.35
C SER A 56 16.36 -6.83 -3.28
N ALA A 57 16.40 -8.10 -3.71
CA ALA A 57 16.74 -9.24 -2.91
C ALA A 57 18.08 -9.85 -3.38
N GLY A 58 18.90 -10.32 -2.44
CA GLY A 58 20.18 -10.97 -2.70
C GLY A 58 20.49 -12.02 -1.64
N GLY A 59 21.53 -12.82 -1.86
CA GLY A 59 21.82 -13.99 -1.05
C GLY A 59 21.05 -15.20 -1.53
N PHE A 60 20.32 -15.90 -0.66
CA PHE A 60 19.28 -16.82 -1.10
C PHE A 60 18.19 -16.02 -1.77
N TYR A 61 18.13 -16.10 -3.08
CA TYR A 61 17.23 -15.32 -3.92
C TYR A 61 15.84 -15.94 -3.91
N TRP A 62 14.91 -15.31 -3.21
CA TRP A 62 13.57 -15.83 -2.99
C TRP A 62 12.46 -14.98 -3.63
N THR A 63 12.80 -13.82 -4.17
CA THR A 63 11.88 -12.95 -4.92
C THR A 63 12.67 -12.12 -5.94
N PRO A 64 12.12 -11.80 -7.13
CA PRO A 64 12.80 -10.97 -8.10
C PRO A 64 12.99 -9.54 -7.59
N ASN A 65 14.10 -8.92 -8.01
CA ASN A 65 14.18 -7.47 -7.91
C ASN A 65 12.98 -6.87 -8.65
N THR A 66 12.35 -5.88 -8.07
CA THR A 66 11.09 -5.37 -8.60
C THR A 66 11.00 -3.87 -8.47
N THR A 67 10.62 -3.22 -9.56
CA THR A 67 10.21 -1.82 -9.56
C THR A 67 8.70 -1.74 -9.36
N GLU A 68 8.27 -0.91 -8.44
CA GLU A 68 6.85 -0.58 -8.23
C GLU A 68 6.65 0.92 -8.37
N MET A 69 5.65 1.31 -9.16
CA MET A 69 5.19 2.69 -9.30
C MET A 69 3.73 2.78 -8.94
N LYS A 70 3.38 3.74 -8.08
CA LYS A 70 1.99 4.02 -7.70
C LYS A 70 1.67 5.48 -7.99
N MET A 71 0.54 5.71 -8.61
CA MET A 71 -0.02 7.05 -8.82
C MET A 71 -1.40 7.10 -8.20
N SER A 72 -1.71 8.16 -7.49
CA SER A 72 -3.05 8.33 -6.97
C SER A 72 -3.55 9.76 -7.05
N LEU A 73 -4.86 9.86 -7.17
CA LEU A 73 -5.65 11.08 -6.99
C LEU A 73 -6.59 10.85 -5.81
N PHE A 74 -6.66 11.78 -4.89
CA PHE A 74 -7.52 11.66 -3.72
C PHE A 74 -8.21 12.98 -3.41
N GLY A 75 -9.33 12.88 -2.72
CA GLY A 75 -10.06 14.04 -2.25
C GLY A 75 -10.92 13.74 -1.05
N LEU A 76 -11.25 14.80 -0.34
CA LEU A 76 -12.07 14.80 0.85
C LEU A 76 -12.97 16.04 0.83
N GLN A 77 -14.22 15.85 1.22
CA GLN A 77 -15.18 16.92 1.39
C GLN A 77 -15.90 16.78 2.72
N GLU A 78 -15.93 17.84 3.51
CA GLU A 78 -16.69 17.96 4.74
C GLU A 78 -17.91 18.82 4.53
N ASN A 79 -19.04 18.44 5.11
CA ASN A 79 -20.29 19.19 5.05
C ASN A 79 -21.07 19.02 6.35
N GLU A 80 -21.95 19.98 6.61
CA GLU A 80 -23.02 19.87 7.59
C GLU A 80 -24.32 19.51 6.88
N LEU A 81 -24.93 18.37 7.19
CA LEU A 81 -26.14 17.91 6.56
C LEU A 81 -27.14 17.43 7.63
N LEU A 82 -28.28 18.07 7.73
CA LEU A 82 -29.36 17.72 8.71
C LEU A 82 -28.85 17.68 10.15
N GLY A 83 -27.88 18.52 10.49
CA GLY A 83 -27.24 18.57 11.81
C GLY A 83 -26.31 17.41 12.08
N PHE A 84 -25.82 16.72 11.06
CA PHE A 84 -24.69 15.82 11.10
C PHE A 84 -23.47 16.47 10.46
N SER A 85 -22.34 16.36 11.09
CA SER A 85 -21.04 16.60 10.44
C SER A 85 -20.73 15.39 9.56
N THR A 86 -20.65 15.60 8.28
CA THR A 86 -20.42 14.52 7.29
C THR A 86 -19.10 14.71 6.57
N GLN A 87 -18.43 13.61 6.30
CA GLN A 87 -17.20 13.59 5.52
C GLN A 87 -17.29 12.53 4.42
N LEU A 88 -16.98 12.92 3.20
CA LEU A 88 -16.85 12.01 2.06
C LEU A 88 -15.42 12.06 1.55
N SER A 89 -14.84 10.90 1.28
CA SER A 89 -13.50 10.80 0.71
C SER A 89 -13.44 9.77 -0.40
N PHE A 90 -12.52 10.01 -1.33
CA PHE A 90 -12.18 9.07 -2.39
C PHE A 90 -10.68 9.02 -2.62
N ARG A 91 -10.21 7.90 -3.15
CA ARG A 91 -8.86 7.71 -3.70
C ARG A 91 -8.96 6.81 -4.93
N ALA A 92 -8.51 7.31 -6.06
CA ALA A 92 -8.26 6.51 -7.26
C ALA A 92 -6.76 6.21 -7.31
N GLU A 93 -6.40 4.95 -7.49
CA GLU A 93 -5.00 4.51 -7.53
C GLU A 93 -4.73 3.63 -8.74
N HIS A 94 -3.58 3.84 -9.36
CA HIS A 94 -3.00 2.99 -10.39
C HIS A 94 -1.61 2.56 -9.95
N SER A 95 -1.36 1.26 -9.99
CA SER A 95 -0.11 0.63 -9.57
C SER A 95 0.45 -0.22 -10.71
N LEU A 96 1.75 -0.09 -10.96
CA LEU A 96 2.53 -0.88 -11.92
C LEU A 96 3.63 -1.59 -11.14
N ILE A 97 3.72 -2.92 -11.28
CA ILE A 97 4.73 -3.77 -10.67
C ILE A 97 5.50 -4.46 -11.78
N SER A 98 6.80 -4.20 -11.86
CA SER A 98 7.69 -4.70 -12.92
C SER A 98 8.84 -5.50 -12.32
N PRO A 99 8.73 -6.85 -12.27
CA PRO A 99 9.79 -7.72 -11.77
C PRO A 99 10.92 -7.87 -12.80
N GLU A 100 12.16 -7.93 -12.31
CA GLU A 100 13.32 -8.28 -13.13
C GLU A 100 13.48 -9.80 -13.18
N VAL A 101 13.22 -10.41 -14.31
CA VAL A 101 13.37 -11.87 -14.51
C VAL A 101 14.81 -12.18 -14.92
N LYS A 102 15.65 -12.55 -13.95
CA LYS A 102 17.07 -12.87 -14.23
C LYS A 102 17.42 -14.35 -14.09
N THR A 103 16.66 -15.12 -13.33
CA THR A 103 16.99 -16.50 -12.99
C THR A 103 15.74 -17.37 -12.99
N LYS A 104 15.95 -18.66 -13.19
CA LYS A 104 14.88 -19.65 -13.06
C LYS A 104 14.53 -19.81 -11.57
N PHE A 105 13.26 -19.64 -11.26
CA PHE A 105 12.68 -20.03 -9.97
C PHE A 105 12.37 -21.52 -9.96
N SER A 106 12.30 -22.12 -8.79
CA SER A 106 12.10 -23.56 -8.67
C SER A 106 10.64 -24.00 -8.83
N ASN A 107 9.68 -23.16 -8.45
CA ASN A 107 8.25 -23.46 -8.45
C ASN A 107 7.41 -22.48 -9.27
N LEU A 108 7.92 -21.29 -9.55
CA LEU A 108 7.29 -20.35 -10.47
C LEU A 108 7.90 -20.47 -11.85
N GLU A 109 7.08 -20.58 -12.86
CA GLU A 109 7.55 -20.52 -14.25
C GLU A 109 7.95 -19.08 -14.58
N VAL A 110 9.02 -18.93 -15.38
CA VAL A 110 9.51 -17.59 -15.77
C VAL A 110 8.44 -16.78 -16.49
N GLU A 111 7.57 -17.46 -17.24
CA GLU A 111 6.45 -16.88 -17.98
C GLU A 111 5.38 -16.27 -17.07
N ASP A 112 5.30 -16.69 -15.81
CA ASP A 112 4.35 -16.15 -14.84
C ASP A 112 4.87 -14.89 -14.12
N VAL A 113 6.20 -14.66 -14.16
CA VAL A 113 6.85 -13.50 -13.54
C VAL A 113 6.86 -12.35 -14.56
N VAL A 114 5.73 -11.70 -14.70
CA VAL A 114 5.48 -10.63 -15.68
C VAL A 114 4.98 -9.36 -15.01
N ASP A 115 5.04 -8.27 -15.75
CA ASP A 115 4.48 -6.98 -15.30
C ASP A 115 3.00 -7.11 -14.91
N LYS A 116 2.63 -6.48 -13.81
CA LYS A 116 1.25 -6.42 -13.32
C LYS A 116 0.80 -4.97 -13.21
N GLN A 117 -0.45 -4.75 -13.52
CA GLN A 117 -1.11 -3.45 -13.38
C GLN A 117 -2.39 -3.61 -12.58
N PHE A 118 -2.58 -2.71 -11.64
CA PHE A 118 -3.78 -2.69 -10.80
C PHE A 118 -4.35 -1.28 -10.77
N SER A 119 -5.67 -1.17 -10.87
CA SER A 119 -6.37 0.10 -10.74
C SER A 119 -7.60 -0.10 -9.87
N PHE A 120 -7.81 0.80 -8.92
CA PHE A 120 -8.98 0.74 -8.07
C PHE A 120 -9.38 2.13 -7.56
N ILE A 121 -10.61 2.19 -7.04
CA ILE A 121 -11.14 3.36 -6.36
C ILE A 121 -11.55 2.94 -4.95
N SER A 122 -11.03 3.65 -3.96
CA SER A 122 -11.46 3.56 -2.56
C SER A 122 -12.41 4.71 -2.26
N LEU A 123 -13.44 4.44 -1.49
CA LEU A 123 -14.46 5.42 -1.08
C LEU A 123 -14.71 5.24 0.41
N ALA A 124 -14.88 6.34 1.13
CA ALA A 124 -15.37 6.30 2.50
C ALA A 124 -16.33 7.47 2.76
N GLY A 125 -17.31 7.21 3.61
CA GLY A 125 -18.25 8.23 4.07
C GLY A 125 -18.46 8.07 5.57
N SER A 126 -18.42 9.18 6.31
CA SER A 126 -18.74 9.21 7.73
C SER A 126 -19.80 10.26 8.05
N ALA A 127 -20.56 10.02 9.10
CA ALA A 127 -21.53 10.94 9.65
C ALA A 127 -21.41 10.94 11.17
N ILE A 128 -21.29 12.12 11.75
CA ILE A 128 -21.15 12.34 13.19
C ILE A 128 -22.30 13.22 13.65
N LYS A 129 -22.99 12.79 14.69
CA LYS A 129 -24.03 13.58 15.38
C LYS A 129 -23.62 13.80 16.82
N GLU A 130 -23.65 15.04 17.24
CA GLU A 130 -23.42 15.43 18.63
C GLU A 130 -24.70 16.01 19.23
N TRP A 131 -25.02 15.65 20.46
CA TRP A 131 -26.09 16.24 21.26
C TRP A 131 -25.79 16.13 22.76
N GLU A 132 -25.83 17.24 23.43
CA GLU A 132 -25.48 17.36 24.86
C GLU A 132 -24.16 16.67 25.18
N ASN A 133 -24.20 15.53 25.88
CA ASN A 133 -23.05 14.76 26.31
C ASN A 133 -22.80 13.52 25.44
N TRP A 134 -23.50 13.38 24.31
CA TRP A 134 -23.39 12.21 23.43
C TRP A 134 -22.82 12.55 22.08
N GLN A 135 -21.99 11.67 21.58
CA GLN A 135 -21.55 11.66 20.20
C GLN A 135 -21.83 10.29 19.57
N TRP A 136 -22.48 10.29 18.42
CA TRP A 136 -22.68 9.10 17.62
C TRP A 136 -21.99 9.25 16.27
N SER A 137 -21.13 8.30 15.92
CA SER A 137 -20.43 8.29 14.63
C SER A 137 -20.69 7.00 13.88
N ASN A 138 -20.78 7.12 12.57
CA ASN A 138 -20.89 6.00 11.64
C ASN A 138 -19.94 6.23 10.48
N THR A 139 -19.28 5.16 10.08
CA THR A 139 -18.41 5.17 8.90
C THR A 139 -18.68 3.94 8.04
N ILE A 140 -18.78 4.16 6.74
CA ILE A 140 -18.81 3.09 5.75
C ILE A 140 -17.63 3.29 4.81
N MET A 141 -16.99 2.18 4.39
CA MET A 141 -15.88 2.26 3.47
C MET A 141 -15.82 1.05 2.53
N ARG A 142 -15.25 1.33 1.37
CA ARG A 142 -14.79 0.33 0.41
C ARG A 142 -13.39 0.70 0.00
N THR A 143 -12.43 -0.20 0.21
CA THR A 143 -11.05 0.01 -0.20
C THR A 143 -10.52 -1.13 -1.06
N GLY A 144 -9.46 -0.86 -1.82
CA GLY A 144 -8.70 -1.86 -2.54
C GLY A 144 -7.25 -1.88 -2.04
N LYS A 145 -6.60 -3.03 -2.16
CA LYS A 145 -5.16 -3.18 -1.92
C LYS A 145 -4.54 -3.98 -3.06
N THR A 146 -3.45 -3.48 -3.61
CA THR A 146 -2.59 -4.21 -4.54
C THR A 146 -1.88 -5.33 -3.80
N PRO A 147 -1.77 -6.56 -4.35
CA PRO A 147 -0.95 -7.61 -3.76
C PRO A 147 0.50 -7.16 -3.59
N ASP A 148 1.11 -7.57 -2.49
CA ASP A 148 2.52 -7.28 -2.24
C ASP A 148 3.42 -8.09 -3.18
N ILE A 149 4.64 -7.59 -3.45
CA ILE A 149 5.62 -8.22 -4.37
C ILE A 149 5.90 -9.66 -3.95
N GLU A 150 6.09 -9.87 -2.66
CA GLU A 150 6.35 -11.17 -2.07
C GLU A 150 5.18 -12.14 -2.28
N SER A 151 3.96 -11.66 -2.11
CA SER A 151 2.75 -12.46 -2.35
C SER A 151 2.59 -12.88 -3.81
N LEU A 152 3.12 -12.09 -4.74
CA LEU A 152 3.06 -12.38 -6.17
C LEU A 152 4.19 -13.30 -6.63
N TYR A 153 5.43 -13.09 -6.16
CA TYR A 153 6.60 -13.62 -6.85
C TYR A 153 7.62 -14.32 -5.94
N SER A 154 7.32 -14.54 -4.65
CA SER A 154 8.23 -15.32 -3.80
C SER A 154 8.38 -16.75 -4.31
N ASP A 155 9.60 -17.26 -4.31
CA ASP A 155 9.89 -18.66 -4.61
C ASP A 155 11.22 -19.07 -3.96
N GLY A 156 11.22 -19.23 -2.65
CA GLY A 156 12.44 -19.59 -1.96
C GLY A 156 12.34 -19.60 -0.45
N PRO A 157 13.44 -19.98 0.20
CA PRO A 157 13.52 -20.02 1.65
C PRO A 157 13.56 -18.61 2.25
N HIS A 158 12.70 -18.36 3.22
CA HIS A 158 12.73 -17.20 4.08
C HIS A 158 13.33 -17.58 5.44
N LEU A 159 14.61 -17.33 5.63
CA LEU A 159 15.33 -17.82 6.80
C LEU A 159 14.82 -17.23 8.12
N GLY A 160 14.41 -15.97 8.12
CA GLY A 160 13.89 -15.30 9.32
C GLY A 160 12.61 -15.96 9.89
N SER A 161 11.80 -16.55 9.05
CA SER A 161 10.55 -17.25 9.43
C SER A 161 10.69 -18.79 9.40
N TYR A 162 11.85 -19.33 8.98
CA TYR A 162 12.07 -20.76 8.76
C TYR A 162 11.01 -21.39 7.84
N SER A 163 10.54 -20.62 6.85
CA SER A 163 9.53 -21.05 5.89
C SER A 163 10.09 -21.07 4.47
N TYR A 164 9.45 -21.84 3.60
CA TYR A 164 9.61 -21.71 2.16
C TYR A 164 8.38 -20.99 1.62
N GLU A 165 8.58 -19.86 0.96
CA GLU A 165 7.51 -19.01 0.45
C GLU A 165 7.34 -19.21 -1.04
N ILE A 166 6.09 -19.40 -1.46
CA ILE A 166 5.70 -19.51 -2.86
C ILE A 166 4.62 -18.46 -3.12
N GLY A 167 4.92 -17.53 -3.99
CA GLY A 167 4.00 -16.50 -4.44
C GLY A 167 2.95 -17.05 -5.40
N ASN A 168 1.92 -16.25 -5.62
CA ASN A 168 0.88 -16.57 -6.59
C ASN A 168 0.73 -15.41 -7.58
N PRO A 169 1.29 -15.53 -8.81
CA PRO A 169 1.19 -14.49 -9.83
C PRO A 169 -0.23 -14.21 -10.32
N THR A 170 -1.21 -15.07 -9.99
CA THR A 170 -2.61 -14.88 -10.40
C THR A 170 -3.43 -14.02 -9.43
N LEU A 171 -2.84 -13.58 -8.33
CA LEU A 171 -3.52 -12.71 -7.36
C LEU A 171 -4.08 -11.45 -8.02
N THR A 172 -5.27 -11.10 -7.60
CA THR A 172 -5.98 -9.90 -8.01
C THR A 172 -6.09 -8.93 -6.84
N LEU A 173 -6.67 -7.76 -7.08
CA LEU A 173 -6.93 -6.76 -6.03
C LEU A 173 -7.71 -7.36 -4.86
N GLU A 174 -7.19 -7.19 -3.67
CA GLU A 174 -7.94 -7.36 -2.43
C GLU A 174 -8.97 -6.23 -2.30
N LYS A 175 -10.19 -6.56 -1.94
CA LYS A 175 -11.28 -5.60 -1.71
C LYS A 175 -11.82 -5.75 -0.30
N THR A 176 -11.81 -4.65 0.43
CA THR A 176 -12.33 -4.60 1.80
C THR A 176 -13.53 -3.68 1.87
N TYR A 177 -14.58 -4.14 2.53
CA TYR A 177 -15.77 -3.35 2.87
C TYR A 177 -15.83 -3.27 4.39
N GLY A 178 -15.99 -2.06 4.92
CA GLY A 178 -16.05 -1.81 6.34
C GLY A 178 -17.28 -0.99 6.71
N PHE A 179 -17.84 -1.31 7.88
CA PHE A 179 -18.82 -0.49 8.58
C PHE A 179 -18.39 -0.40 10.04
N GLU A 180 -18.39 0.82 10.56
CA GLU A 180 -18.11 1.10 11.96
C GLU A 180 -19.21 2.00 12.51
N SER A 181 -19.67 1.72 13.73
CA SER A 181 -20.58 2.60 14.48
C SER A 181 -20.08 2.71 15.91
N SER A 182 -19.96 3.92 16.42
CA SER A 182 -19.56 4.16 17.80
C SER A 182 -20.46 5.20 18.48
N ILE A 183 -20.68 5.03 19.79
CA ILE A 183 -21.39 5.95 20.66
C ILE A 183 -20.46 6.28 21.82
N GLN A 184 -20.26 7.56 22.08
CA GLN A 184 -19.49 8.06 23.22
C GLN A 184 -20.37 8.93 24.11
N TYR A 185 -20.15 8.85 25.42
CA TYR A 185 -20.75 9.70 26.42
C TYR A 185 -19.64 10.46 27.15
N GLN A 186 -19.77 11.79 27.28
CA GLN A 186 -18.82 12.69 27.95
C GLN A 186 -19.41 13.26 29.22
#